data_a4d70edae71b3b36ea9f4200deec04f4
#
_entry.id   a4d70edae71b3b36ea9f4200deec04f4
#
_cell.length_a   1.000
_cell.length_b   1.000
_cell.length_c   1.000
_cell.angle_alpha   90.00
_cell.angle_beta   90.00
_cell.angle_gamma   90.00
#
_symmetry.space_group_name_H-M   'P 1'
#
loop_
_entity.id
_entity.type
_entity.pdbx_description
1 polymer ?
#
loop_
_entity_poly.entity_id
_entity_poly.type
_entity_poly.pdbx_seq_one_letter_code
_entity_poly.pdbx_strand_id
1 'polypeptide(L)'
;MSSTVLGRNAVTVNKKYTEYFLPTVLTAMATNIAMIVDSIIAGNLLGQNSLAAINLMSPISQFYFSITILFGLGASSIISFAKGRRDEKQANRVFTSTFIVLIALSVIFIAIQLPLADSISSLLTKDAELKSLLYQYYVPFIIGTPIYLLLMCSIHFVRADARPAFASNIVIVANAVNLGLDFLFMGAFKMGIAGSSIATVTGYAVGFVMMSTHFIMKKSTLHFDFSILRNPVQFFKFLGKMVTIGLSGALGTMLITVKMLFLNTIIQSIGGSAGMVSYSVCSSSQIFMSMFITGASQTMIPIIGVCLGEKDYDGVRYAFRRAARVLAVSSVVIMLFICIEPEPIIKFFGITSPTDIANTVPAMRINALSFPGLSFSFLLLYYYMATQKRAISTAISIINGIVILIPSALILGKFFGITGVWYSLVVAQVGTLVVVYFIDLAEKRKSGGKYKNFYLLEETEDNELLALSFKGTKENAAGVSLYLSSFLSKNGIEES
;
A
#
# COMPACT_ATOMS: atom_id res chain seq x y z
N MET A 1 0.38 -5.95 38.84
CA MET A 1 -0.45 -4.76 38.58
C MET A 1 -0.19 -4.10 37.22
N SER A 2 0.97 -4.30 36.56
CA SER A 2 1.24 -3.78 35.20
C SER A 2 0.40 -4.39 34.07
N SER A 3 -0.16 -5.57 34.25
CA SER A 3 -0.92 -6.28 33.20
C SER A 3 -2.31 -5.69 32.90
N THR A 4 -2.90 -4.95 33.85
CA THR A 4 -4.25 -4.37 33.70
C THR A 4 -4.25 -3.05 32.92
N VAL A 5 -3.19 -2.25 33.04
CA VAL A 5 -3.05 -0.98 32.29
C VAL A 5 -2.65 -1.26 30.86
N LEU A 6 -1.71 -2.19 30.62
CA LEU A 6 -1.37 -2.70 29.28
C LEU A 6 -2.59 -3.33 28.58
N GLY A 7 -3.47 -3.99 29.31
CA GLY A 7 -4.71 -4.56 28.76
C GLY A 7 -5.69 -3.53 28.21
N ARG A 8 -5.77 -2.34 28.78
CA ARG A 8 -6.71 -1.29 28.33
C ARG A 8 -6.26 -0.59 27.06
N ASN A 9 -4.99 -0.24 26.93
CA ASN A 9 -4.42 0.29 25.67
C ASN A 9 -4.50 -0.76 24.57
N ALA A 10 -4.19 -2.02 24.87
CA ALA A 10 -4.34 -3.12 23.94
C ALA A 10 -5.76 -3.26 23.40
N VAL A 11 -6.80 -3.10 24.22
CA VAL A 11 -8.21 -3.15 23.79
C VAL A 11 -8.52 -2.03 22.81
N THR A 12 -8.10 -0.80 23.11
CA THR A 12 -8.36 0.37 22.26
C THR A 12 -7.64 0.23 20.90
N VAL A 13 -6.36 -0.10 20.91
CA VAL A 13 -5.58 -0.29 19.69
C VAL A 13 -6.12 -1.47 18.86
N ASN A 14 -6.53 -2.57 19.50
CA ASN A 14 -7.13 -3.70 18.81
C ASN A 14 -8.47 -3.35 18.15
N LYS A 15 -9.34 -2.60 18.86
CA LYS A 15 -10.60 -2.11 18.30
C LYS A 15 -10.34 -1.21 17.11
N LYS A 16 -9.44 -0.24 17.25
CA LYS A 16 -9.04 0.66 16.15
C LYS A 16 -8.42 -0.11 14.98
N TYR A 17 -7.52 -1.04 15.26
CA TYR A 17 -6.93 -1.86 14.21
C TYR A 17 -8.01 -2.61 13.40
N THR A 18 -8.99 -3.20 14.05
CA THR A 18 -10.10 -3.92 13.37
C THR A 18 -10.99 -2.96 12.58
N GLU A 19 -11.29 -1.77 13.12
CA GLU A 19 -12.04 -0.72 12.44
C GLU A 19 -11.37 -0.25 11.13
N TYR A 20 -10.04 -0.28 11.06
CA TYR A 20 -9.28 0.11 9.88
C TYR A 20 -8.97 -1.05 8.94
N PHE A 21 -8.69 -2.24 9.49
CA PHE A 21 -8.25 -3.40 8.72
C PHE A 21 -9.29 -3.86 7.70
N LEU A 22 -10.51 -4.12 8.15
CA LEU A 22 -11.57 -4.62 7.26
C LEU A 22 -11.88 -3.66 6.10
N PRO A 23 -12.12 -2.35 6.32
CA PRO A 23 -12.30 -1.41 5.22
C PRO A 23 -11.09 -1.34 4.27
N THR A 24 -9.86 -1.44 4.79
CA THR A 24 -8.66 -1.38 3.95
C THR A 24 -8.51 -2.61 3.08
N VAL A 25 -8.81 -3.81 3.60
CA VAL A 25 -8.87 -5.05 2.81
C VAL A 25 -9.96 -4.95 1.75
N LEU A 26 -11.18 -4.52 2.12
CA LEU A 26 -12.28 -4.33 1.18
C LEU A 26 -11.94 -3.34 0.06
N THR A 27 -11.23 -2.26 0.37
CA THR A 27 -10.72 -1.32 -0.65
C THR A 27 -9.79 -2.04 -1.63
N ALA A 28 -8.83 -2.81 -1.14
CA ALA A 28 -7.88 -3.55 -1.98
C ALA A 28 -8.59 -4.61 -2.82
N MET A 29 -9.55 -5.33 -2.25
CA MET A 29 -10.38 -6.30 -2.98
C MET A 29 -11.20 -5.62 -4.08
N ALA A 30 -11.92 -4.55 -3.75
CA ALA A 30 -12.75 -3.83 -4.72
C ALA A 30 -11.92 -3.30 -5.90
N THR A 31 -10.73 -2.76 -5.64
CA THR A 31 -9.83 -2.27 -6.69
C THR A 31 -9.34 -3.41 -7.60
N ASN A 32 -8.90 -4.54 -7.03
CA ASN A 32 -8.41 -5.66 -7.85
C ASN A 32 -9.54 -6.34 -8.64
N ILE A 33 -10.72 -6.52 -8.02
CA ILE A 33 -11.90 -7.07 -8.72
C ILE A 33 -12.32 -6.13 -9.86
N ALA A 34 -12.37 -4.82 -9.62
CA ALA A 34 -12.72 -3.85 -10.65
C ALA A 34 -11.76 -3.92 -11.85
N MET A 35 -10.44 -4.00 -11.62
CA MET A 35 -9.45 -4.18 -12.70
C MET A 35 -9.68 -5.44 -13.52
N ILE A 36 -10.01 -6.57 -12.88
CA ILE A 36 -10.29 -7.83 -13.58
C ILE A 36 -11.55 -7.71 -14.41
N VAL A 37 -12.64 -7.18 -13.82
CA VAL A 37 -13.94 -7.03 -14.49
C VAL A 37 -13.86 -6.04 -15.65
N ASP A 38 -13.17 -4.91 -15.47
CA ASP A 38 -12.92 -3.92 -16.53
C ASP A 38 -12.18 -4.56 -17.73
N SER A 39 -11.13 -5.35 -17.44
CA SER A 39 -10.41 -6.09 -18.49
C SER A 39 -11.29 -7.11 -19.21
N ILE A 40 -12.19 -7.81 -18.50
CA ILE A 40 -13.15 -8.76 -19.09
C ILE A 40 -14.16 -8.02 -19.97
N ILE A 41 -14.72 -6.90 -19.51
CA ILE A 41 -15.67 -6.08 -20.26
C ILE A 41 -15.01 -5.57 -21.54
N ALA A 42 -13.83 -4.97 -21.44
CA ALA A 42 -13.09 -4.46 -22.59
C ALA A 42 -12.76 -5.57 -23.59
N GLY A 43 -12.27 -6.73 -23.12
CA GLY A 43 -11.95 -7.87 -23.97
C GLY A 43 -13.16 -8.43 -24.70
N ASN A 44 -14.32 -8.54 -24.03
CA ASN A 44 -15.54 -9.07 -24.63
C ASN A 44 -16.24 -8.09 -25.58
N LEU A 45 -16.24 -6.80 -25.27
CA LEU A 45 -16.94 -5.78 -26.07
C LEU A 45 -16.08 -5.23 -27.21
N LEU A 46 -14.78 -5.10 -27.02
CA LEU A 46 -13.88 -4.42 -27.95
C LEU A 46 -12.83 -5.35 -28.59
N GLY A 47 -12.72 -6.59 -28.10
CA GLY A 47 -11.82 -7.59 -28.64
C GLY A 47 -10.41 -7.58 -28.04
N GLN A 48 -9.58 -8.54 -28.47
CA GLN A 48 -8.26 -8.81 -27.87
C GLN A 48 -7.24 -7.68 -28.06
N ASN A 49 -7.29 -6.96 -29.19
CA ASN A 49 -6.38 -5.84 -29.46
C ASN A 49 -6.59 -4.68 -28.47
N SER A 50 -7.85 -4.41 -28.12
CA SER A 50 -8.19 -3.39 -27.09
C SER A 50 -7.69 -3.81 -25.70
N LEU A 51 -7.86 -5.07 -25.35
CA LEU A 51 -7.31 -5.61 -24.09
C LEU A 51 -5.77 -5.52 -24.05
N ALA A 52 -5.10 -5.82 -25.18
CA ALA A 52 -3.66 -5.68 -25.27
C ALA A 52 -3.20 -4.22 -25.11
N ALA A 53 -3.95 -3.26 -25.72
CA ALA A 53 -3.67 -1.82 -25.56
C ALA A 53 -3.83 -1.35 -24.11
N ILE A 54 -4.88 -1.79 -23.40
CA ILE A 54 -5.07 -1.50 -21.95
C ILE A 54 -3.90 -2.05 -21.13
N ASN A 55 -3.45 -3.27 -21.42
CA ASN A 55 -2.32 -3.88 -20.72
C ASN A 55 -1.00 -3.11 -20.96
N LEU A 56 -0.80 -2.53 -22.15
CA LEU A 56 0.35 -1.67 -22.46
C LEU A 56 0.37 -0.39 -21.62
N MET A 57 -0.77 0.04 -21.08
CA MET A 57 -0.86 1.17 -20.13
C MET A 57 -0.31 0.85 -18.73
N SER A 58 -0.14 -0.41 -18.38
CA SER A 58 0.20 -0.82 -17.02
C SER A 58 1.44 -0.14 -16.42
N PRO A 59 2.57 0.08 -17.15
CA PRO A 59 3.73 0.80 -16.61
C PRO A 59 3.42 2.26 -16.26
N ILE A 60 2.59 2.92 -17.08
CA ILE A 60 2.18 4.31 -16.84
C ILE A 60 1.25 4.39 -15.63
N SER A 61 0.27 3.51 -15.54
CA SER A 61 -0.62 3.42 -14.38
C SER A 61 0.16 3.14 -13.09
N GLN A 62 1.17 2.28 -13.14
CA GLN A 62 2.03 1.97 -12.00
C GLN A 62 2.89 3.17 -11.58
N PHE A 63 3.35 3.97 -12.54
CA PHE A 63 4.06 5.22 -12.26
C PHE A 63 3.16 6.20 -11.49
N TYR A 64 1.94 6.45 -11.95
CA TYR A 64 0.98 7.30 -11.24
C TYR A 64 0.62 6.75 -9.86
N PHE A 65 0.43 5.45 -9.75
CA PHE A 65 0.19 4.80 -8.46
C PHE A 65 1.36 5.01 -7.50
N SER A 66 2.60 4.94 -7.98
CA SER A 66 3.80 5.21 -7.18
C SER A 66 3.82 6.64 -6.64
N ILE A 67 3.37 7.62 -7.44
CA ILE A 67 3.24 9.02 -7.00
C ILE A 67 2.19 9.15 -5.90
N THR A 68 1.06 8.44 -6.02
CA THR A 68 0.05 8.47 -4.95
C THR A 68 0.55 7.84 -3.66
N ILE A 69 1.36 6.80 -3.73
CA ILE A 69 2.04 6.22 -2.56
C ILE A 69 3.07 7.19 -1.98
N LEU A 70 3.87 7.83 -2.84
CA LEU A 70 4.89 8.80 -2.42
C LEU A 70 4.29 9.92 -1.56
N PHE A 71 3.28 10.58 -2.07
CA PHE A 71 2.67 11.72 -1.39
C PHE A 71 1.56 11.32 -0.42
N GLY A 72 0.73 10.34 -0.76
CA GLY A 72 -0.39 9.91 0.07
C GLY A 72 0.04 9.26 1.38
N LEU A 73 0.89 8.22 1.32
CA LEU A 73 1.38 7.57 2.54
C LEU A 73 2.44 8.41 3.25
N GLY A 74 3.30 9.13 2.51
CA GLY A 74 4.30 10.03 3.09
C GLY A 74 3.64 11.13 3.93
N ALA A 75 2.64 11.81 3.39
CA ALA A 75 1.90 12.84 4.10
C ALA A 75 1.03 12.27 5.23
N SER A 76 0.34 11.13 4.99
CA SER A 76 -0.50 10.46 6.00
C SER A 76 0.29 10.09 7.25
N SER A 77 1.53 9.62 7.11
CA SER A 77 2.42 9.34 8.23
C SER A 77 2.72 10.61 9.06
N ILE A 78 3.01 11.74 8.39
CA ILE A 78 3.30 13.01 9.07
C ILE A 78 2.03 13.56 9.74
N ILE A 79 0.90 13.50 9.05
CA ILE A 79 -0.40 13.97 9.56
C ILE A 79 -0.79 13.17 10.81
N SER A 80 -0.68 11.85 10.77
CA SER A 80 -1.03 10.97 11.90
C SER A 80 -0.13 11.24 13.10
N PHE A 81 1.18 11.45 12.87
CA PHE A 81 2.12 11.81 13.91
C PHE A 81 1.80 13.19 14.53
N ALA A 82 1.47 14.19 13.69
CA ALA A 82 1.09 15.52 14.16
C ALA A 82 -0.20 15.48 14.98
N LYS A 83 -1.18 14.68 14.55
CA LYS A 83 -2.42 14.46 15.33
C LYS A 83 -2.16 13.84 16.70
N GLY A 84 -1.28 12.84 16.79
CA GLY A 84 -0.88 12.26 18.07
C GLY A 84 -0.23 13.27 19.00
N ARG A 85 0.49 14.26 18.46
CA ARG A 85 1.05 15.40 19.22
C ARG A 85 0.05 16.54 19.46
N ARG A 86 -1.19 16.42 19.00
CA ARG A 86 -2.20 17.49 19.01
C ARG A 86 -1.78 18.77 18.27
N ASP A 87 -0.85 18.62 17.29
CA ASP A 87 -0.41 19.72 16.43
C ASP A 87 -1.27 19.77 15.16
N GLU A 88 -2.51 20.24 15.31
CA GLU A 88 -3.47 20.37 14.20
C GLU A 88 -2.95 21.32 13.13
N LYS A 89 -2.20 22.34 13.50
CA LYS A 89 -1.61 23.30 12.55
C LYS A 89 -0.62 22.64 11.63
N GLN A 90 0.26 21.78 12.15
CA GLN A 90 1.18 21.01 11.32
C GLN A 90 0.41 20.03 10.42
N ALA A 91 -0.59 19.32 10.94
CA ALA A 91 -1.40 18.39 10.16
C ALA A 91 -2.07 19.10 8.98
N ASN A 92 -2.69 20.26 9.20
CA ASN A 92 -3.38 21.05 8.19
C ASN A 92 -2.42 21.64 7.14
N ARG A 93 -1.25 22.11 7.55
CA ARG A 93 -0.22 22.59 6.63
C ARG A 93 0.35 21.50 5.73
N VAL A 94 0.60 20.30 6.27
CA VAL A 94 1.05 19.15 5.49
C VAL A 94 -0.02 18.72 4.49
N PHE A 95 -1.28 18.66 4.92
CA PHE A 95 -2.43 18.37 4.08
C PHE A 95 -2.53 19.35 2.91
N THR A 96 -2.52 20.66 3.20
CA THR A 96 -2.59 21.72 2.19
C THR A 96 -1.40 21.68 1.23
N SER A 97 -0.18 21.52 1.75
CA SER A 97 1.03 21.41 0.92
C SER A 97 0.94 20.23 -0.05
N THR A 98 0.39 19.11 0.39
CA THR A 98 0.24 17.93 -0.47
C THR A 98 -0.73 18.19 -1.62
N PHE A 99 -1.88 18.80 -1.35
CA PHE A 99 -2.83 19.17 -2.40
C PHE A 99 -2.23 20.12 -3.44
N ILE A 100 -1.50 21.14 -3.00
CA ILE A 100 -0.84 22.10 -3.89
C ILE A 100 0.17 21.37 -4.79
N VAL A 101 1.00 20.52 -4.21
CA VAL A 101 2.02 19.76 -4.97
C VAL A 101 1.36 18.81 -5.97
N LEU A 102 0.29 18.10 -5.58
CA LEU A 102 -0.40 17.17 -6.48
C LEU A 102 -1.07 17.88 -7.65
N ILE A 103 -1.65 19.06 -7.42
CA ILE A 103 -2.22 19.89 -8.49
C ILE A 103 -1.09 20.35 -9.43
N ALA A 104 0.01 20.88 -8.88
CA ALA A 104 1.13 21.34 -9.68
C ALA A 104 1.74 20.19 -10.52
N LEU A 105 1.96 19.03 -9.92
CA LEU A 105 2.47 17.84 -10.63
C LEU A 105 1.52 17.37 -11.71
N SER A 106 0.21 17.35 -11.46
CA SER A 106 -0.77 16.91 -12.47
C SER A 106 -0.81 17.87 -13.66
N VAL A 107 -0.71 19.19 -13.43
CA VAL A 107 -0.60 20.17 -14.51
C VAL A 107 0.68 19.96 -15.31
N ILE A 108 1.83 19.74 -14.65
CA ILE A 108 3.11 19.44 -15.30
C ILE A 108 3.00 18.15 -16.13
N PHE A 109 2.37 17.10 -15.59
CA PHE A 109 2.20 15.83 -16.33
C PHE A 109 1.33 16.01 -17.56
N ILE A 110 0.22 16.73 -17.48
CA ILE A 110 -0.62 17.04 -18.64
C ILE A 110 0.19 17.82 -19.67
N ALA A 111 0.89 18.88 -19.24
CA ALA A 111 1.65 19.75 -20.13
C ALA A 111 2.79 19.02 -20.87
N ILE A 112 3.39 18.00 -20.24
CA ILE A 112 4.47 17.22 -20.85
C ILE A 112 3.89 16.02 -21.65
N GLN A 113 2.97 15.26 -21.08
CA GLN A 113 2.56 13.99 -21.66
C GLN A 113 1.53 14.14 -22.76
N LEU A 114 0.67 15.16 -22.73
CA LEU A 114 -0.33 15.34 -23.76
C LEU A 114 0.28 15.64 -25.14
N PRO A 115 1.27 16.56 -25.27
CA PRO A 115 1.97 16.74 -26.54
C PRO A 115 2.80 15.53 -26.97
N LEU A 116 3.30 14.73 -26.01
CA LEU A 116 4.13 13.57 -26.26
C LEU A 116 3.33 12.25 -26.34
N ALA A 117 2.00 12.29 -26.27
CA ALA A 117 1.17 11.09 -26.17
C ALA A 117 1.37 10.13 -27.35
N ASP A 118 1.52 10.64 -28.57
CA ASP A 118 1.82 9.82 -29.76
C ASP A 118 3.21 9.19 -29.67
N SER A 119 4.21 9.94 -29.25
CA SER A 119 5.58 9.44 -29.08
C SER A 119 5.68 8.38 -27.99
N ILE A 120 4.99 8.59 -26.86
CA ILE A 120 4.93 7.61 -25.77
C ILE A 120 4.23 6.33 -26.23
N SER A 121 3.13 6.46 -26.97
CA SER A 121 2.44 5.30 -27.55
C SER A 121 3.34 4.52 -28.52
N SER A 122 4.13 5.23 -29.33
CA SER A 122 5.11 4.62 -30.26
C SER A 122 6.29 3.92 -29.54
N LEU A 123 6.62 4.38 -28.33
CA LEU A 123 7.64 3.74 -27.49
C LEU A 123 7.15 2.41 -26.90
N LEU A 124 5.86 2.35 -26.55
CA LEU A 124 5.27 1.18 -25.92
C LEU A 124 4.90 0.07 -26.91
N THR A 125 4.59 0.42 -28.16
CA THR A 125 4.30 -0.56 -29.21
C THR A 125 4.72 -0.05 -30.59
N LYS A 126 5.19 -0.99 -31.44
CA LYS A 126 5.50 -0.73 -32.86
C LYS A 126 4.33 -1.09 -33.78
N ASP A 127 3.35 -1.80 -33.27
CA ASP A 127 2.15 -2.15 -34.02
C ASP A 127 1.26 -0.91 -34.19
N ALA A 128 0.89 -0.58 -35.43
CA ALA A 128 0.14 0.64 -35.75
C ALA A 128 -1.30 0.62 -35.21
N GLU A 129 -1.94 -0.54 -35.19
CA GLU A 129 -3.30 -0.70 -34.65
C GLU A 129 -3.29 -0.55 -33.13
N LEU A 130 -2.41 -1.28 -32.44
CA LEU A 130 -2.27 -1.18 -31.00
C LEU A 130 -1.84 0.22 -30.53
N LYS A 131 -0.97 0.90 -31.31
CA LYS A 131 -0.60 2.30 -31.05
C LYS A 131 -1.82 3.22 -31.09
N SER A 132 -2.68 3.08 -32.13
CA SER A 132 -3.88 3.90 -32.26
C SER A 132 -4.85 3.67 -31.09
N LEU A 133 -5.08 2.42 -30.71
CA LEU A 133 -5.93 2.06 -29.56
C LEU A 133 -5.34 2.58 -28.26
N LEU A 134 -4.04 2.41 -28.04
CA LEU A 134 -3.35 2.90 -26.87
C LEU A 134 -3.45 4.42 -26.75
N TYR A 135 -3.25 5.16 -27.84
CA TYR A 135 -3.40 6.61 -27.87
C TYR A 135 -4.81 7.06 -27.47
N GLN A 136 -5.84 6.40 -28.02
CA GLN A 136 -7.25 6.70 -27.69
C GLN A 136 -7.58 6.44 -26.21
N TYR A 137 -6.97 5.44 -25.59
CA TYR A 137 -7.12 5.16 -24.16
C TYR A 137 -6.32 6.15 -23.30
N TYR A 138 -5.11 6.47 -23.74
CA TYR A 138 -4.14 7.23 -22.95
C TYR A 138 -4.52 8.71 -22.80
N VAL A 139 -5.02 9.35 -23.86
CA VAL A 139 -5.34 10.79 -23.85
C VAL A 139 -6.38 11.16 -22.80
N PRO A 140 -7.55 10.49 -22.71
CA PRO A 140 -8.52 10.78 -21.64
C PRO A 140 -7.94 10.52 -20.25
N PHE A 141 -7.08 9.50 -20.08
CA PHE A 141 -6.42 9.20 -18.82
C PHE A 141 -5.48 10.32 -18.39
N ILE A 142 -4.68 10.90 -19.31
CA ILE A 142 -3.80 12.05 -19.01
C ILE A 142 -4.62 13.23 -18.50
N ILE A 143 -5.73 13.54 -19.17
CA ILE A 143 -6.61 14.65 -18.79
C ILE A 143 -7.23 14.40 -17.40
N GLY A 144 -7.54 13.14 -17.09
CA GLY A 144 -8.05 12.72 -15.78
C GLY A 144 -7.03 12.63 -14.65
N THR A 145 -5.74 12.79 -14.94
CA THR A 145 -4.65 12.65 -13.96
C THR A 145 -4.84 13.50 -12.68
N PRO A 146 -5.27 14.78 -12.73
CA PRO A 146 -5.50 15.56 -11.52
C PRO A 146 -6.51 14.90 -10.58
N ILE A 147 -7.62 14.43 -11.13
CA ILE A 147 -8.69 13.78 -10.36
C ILE A 147 -8.16 12.48 -9.74
N TYR A 148 -7.45 11.68 -10.53
CA TYR A 148 -6.84 10.43 -10.05
C TYR A 148 -5.88 10.67 -8.89
N LEU A 149 -4.90 11.57 -9.04
CA LEU A 149 -3.89 11.84 -8.02
C LEU A 149 -4.51 12.39 -6.74
N LEU A 150 -5.43 13.35 -6.87
CA LEU A 150 -6.11 13.95 -5.72
C LEU A 150 -6.98 12.94 -4.99
N LEU A 151 -7.77 12.14 -5.68
CA LEU A 151 -8.61 11.12 -5.08
C LEU A 151 -7.78 10.07 -4.36
N MET A 152 -6.81 9.46 -5.05
CA MET A 152 -6.03 8.34 -4.49
C MET A 152 -5.19 8.75 -3.28
N CYS A 153 -4.60 9.95 -3.30
CA CYS A 153 -3.90 10.48 -2.12
C CYS A 153 -4.86 10.78 -0.96
N SER A 154 -6.04 11.32 -1.26
CA SER A 154 -7.00 11.71 -0.24
C SER A 154 -7.62 10.53 0.50
N ILE A 155 -7.67 9.35 -0.09
CA ILE A 155 -8.05 8.10 0.59
C ILE A 155 -7.16 7.88 1.83
N HIS A 156 -5.85 8.16 1.72
CA HIS A 156 -4.93 8.05 2.85
C HIS A 156 -5.18 9.14 3.91
N PHE A 157 -5.61 10.33 3.51
CA PHE A 157 -5.95 11.42 4.43
C PHE A 157 -7.24 11.15 5.19
N VAL A 158 -8.27 10.63 4.51
CA VAL A 158 -9.53 10.23 5.15
C VAL A 158 -9.29 9.11 6.18
N ARG A 159 -8.38 8.18 5.88
CA ARG A 159 -7.94 7.16 6.87
C ARG A 159 -7.20 7.80 8.05
N ALA A 160 -6.27 8.74 7.80
CA ALA A 160 -5.57 9.48 8.86
C ALA A 160 -6.53 10.36 9.67
N ASP A 161 -7.70 10.71 9.12
CA ASP A 161 -8.78 11.43 9.77
C ASP A 161 -9.79 10.52 10.50
N ALA A 162 -9.36 9.30 10.83
CA ALA A 162 -10.11 8.29 11.57
C ALA A 162 -11.43 7.83 10.93
N ARG A 163 -11.53 7.89 9.57
CA ARG A 163 -12.71 7.42 8.82
C ARG A 163 -12.39 6.38 7.74
N PRO A 164 -11.82 5.22 8.12
CA PRO A 164 -11.39 4.20 7.15
C PRO A 164 -12.56 3.60 6.37
N ALA A 165 -13.72 3.42 6.99
CA ALA A 165 -14.91 2.90 6.30
C ALA A 165 -15.40 3.86 5.20
N PHE A 166 -15.36 5.18 5.44
CA PHE A 166 -15.72 6.17 4.44
C PHE A 166 -14.72 6.16 3.28
N ALA A 167 -13.42 6.04 3.55
CA ALA A 167 -12.39 5.88 2.52
C ALA A 167 -12.63 4.64 1.65
N SER A 168 -13.04 3.52 2.25
CA SER A 168 -13.41 2.30 1.52
C SER A 168 -14.64 2.51 0.63
N ASN A 169 -15.69 3.13 1.17
CA ASN A 169 -16.92 3.39 0.42
C ASN A 169 -16.68 4.27 -0.80
N ILE A 170 -15.80 5.28 -0.70
CA ILE A 170 -15.40 6.11 -1.84
C ILE A 170 -14.86 5.25 -2.98
N VAL A 171 -13.94 4.33 -2.69
CA VAL A 171 -13.32 3.47 -3.71
C VAL A 171 -14.33 2.50 -4.29
N ILE A 172 -15.18 1.89 -3.46
CA ILE A 172 -16.22 0.97 -3.92
C ILE A 172 -17.20 1.68 -4.84
N VAL A 173 -17.68 2.87 -4.47
CA VAL A 173 -18.58 3.66 -5.30
C VAL A 173 -17.91 4.10 -6.61
N ALA A 174 -16.68 4.59 -6.55
CA ALA A 174 -15.92 4.99 -7.74
C ALA A 174 -15.77 3.82 -8.73
N ASN A 175 -15.41 2.63 -8.25
CA ASN A 175 -15.28 1.44 -9.07
C ASN A 175 -16.64 0.94 -9.60
N ALA A 176 -17.70 0.98 -8.80
CA ALA A 176 -19.04 0.60 -9.24
C ALA A 176 -19.55 1.52 -10.35
N VAL A 177 -19.33 2.84 -10.22
CA VAL A 177 -19.67 3.82 -11.26
C VAL A 177 -18.84 3.58 -12.51
N ASN A 178 -17.54 3.36 -12.38
CA ASN A 178 -16.67 3.02 -13.51
C ASN A 178 -17.21 1.80 -14.27
N LEU A 179 -17.46 0.68 -13.60
CA LEU A 179 -17.98 -0.54 -14.24
C LEU A 179 -19.34 -0.32 -14.92
N GLY A 180 -20.25 0.44 -14.29
CA GLY A 180 -21.52 0.80 -14.91
C GLY A 180 -21.36 1.65 -16.17
N LEU A 181 -20.43 2.60 -16.14
CA LEU A 181 -20.12 3.46 -17.29
C LEU A 181 -19.36 2.73 -18.39
N ASP A 182 -18.58 1.69 -18.07
CA ASP A 182 -17.93 0.85 -19.09
C ASP A 182 -18.97 0.17 -19.98
N PHE A 183 -20.01 -0.41 -19.41
CA PHE A 183 -21.13 -0.97 -20.19
C PHE A 183 -21.84 0.09 -21.01
N LEU A 184 -22.03 1.29 -20.46
CA LEU A 184 -22.72 2.38 -21.15
C LEU A 184 -21.87 2.95 -22.31
N PHE A 185 -20.61 3.28 -22.05
CA PHE A 185 -19.75 3.97 -23.03
C PHE A 185 -19.23 3.02 -24.10
N MET A 186 -18.77 1.83 -23.72
CA MET A 186 -18.29 0.84 -24.69
C MET A 186 -19.43 0.08 -25.34
N GLY A 187 -20.47 -0.32 -24.59
CA GLY A 187 -21.56 -1.15 -25.09
C GLY A 187 -22.65 -0.33 -25.83
N ALA A 188 -23.31 0.61 -25.13
CA ALA A 188 -24.44 1.35 -25.68
C ALA A 188 -24.01 2.50 -26.60
N PHE A 189 -23.05 3.34 -26.17
CA PHE A 189 -22.61 4.50 -26.95
C PHE A 189 -21.51 4.16 -27.97
N LYS A 190 -20.96 2.94 -27.92
CA LYS A 190 -19.94 2.45 -28.86
C LYS A 190 -18.74 3.40 -29.02
N MET A 191 -18.32 4.02 -27.91
CA MET A 191 -17.18 4.95 -27.87
C MET A 191 -15.82 4.27 -28.01
N GLY A 192 -15.80 2.95 -28.19
CA GLY A 192 -14.57 2.17 -28.29
C GLY A 192 -13.75 2.21 -27.01
N ILE A 193 -12.43 2.04 -27.14
CA ILE A 193 -11.51 1.97 -26.01
C ILE A 193 -11.39 3.30 -25.24
N ALA A 194 -11.61 4.45 -25.91
CA ALA A 194 -11.67 5.75 -25.26
C ALA A 194 -12.80 5.81 -24.21
N GLY A 195 -13.91 5.10 -24.48
CA GLY A 195 -15.05 4.97 -23.56
C GLY A 195 -14.65 4.36 -22.22
N SER A 196 -13.82 3.31 -22.21
CA SER A 196 -13.30 2.71 -20.97
C SER A 196 -12.45 3.70 -20.17
N SER A 197 -11.52 4.42 -20.81
CA SER A 197 -10.72 5.43 -20.12
C SER A 197 -11.56 6.56 -19.55
N ILE A 198 -12.58 7.05 -20.29
CA ILE A 198 -13.50 8.08 -19.83
C ILE A 198 -14.36 7.56 -18.65
N ALA A 199 -14.83 6.31 -18.71
CA ALA A 199 -15.57 5.67 -17.63
C ALA A 199 -14.74 5.62 -16.33
N THR A 200 -13.48 5.23 -16.45
CA THR A 200 -12.53 5.19 -15.33
C THR A 200 -12.33 6.58 -14.71
N VAL A 201 -12.05 7.59 -15.54
CA VAL A 201 -11.87 8.99 -15.08
C VAL A 201 -13.15 9.53 -14.44
N THR A 202 -14.31 9.22 -15.01
CA THR A 202 -15.60 9.64 -14.45
C THR A 202 -15.89 8.95 -13.11
N GLY A 203 -15.57 7.66 -12.98
CA GLY A 203 -15.64 6.95 -11.71
C GLY A 203 -14.79 7.63 -10.63
N TYR A 204 -13.54 8.01 -10.97
CA TYR A 204 -12.68 8.76 -10.07
C TYR A 204 -13.24 10.16 -9.75
N ALA A 205 -13.87 10.84 -10.70
CA ALA A 205 -14.51 12.12 -10.47
C ALA A 205 -15.67 12.03 -9.46
N VAL A 206 -16.51 11.01 -9.57
CA VAL A 206 -17.57 10.74 -8.59
C VAL A 206 -16.98 10.45 -7.21
N GLY A 207 -15.94 9.62 -7.14
CA GLY A 207 -15.20 9.37 -5.90
C GLY A 207 -14.62 10.65 -5.30
N PHE A 208 -14.05 11.54 -6.13
CA PHE A 208 -13.49 12.81 -5.69
C PHE A 208 -14.56 13.77 -5.16
N VAL A 209 -15.72 13.87 -5.81
CA VAL A 209 -16.85 14.65 -5.31
C VAL A 209 -17.32 14.10 -3.96
N MET A 210 -17.49 12.78 -3.85
CA MET A 210 -17.89 12.13 -2.58
C MET A 210 -16.86 12.41 -1.47
N MET A 211 -15.56 12.33 -1.78
CA MET A 211 -14.49 12.65 -0.85
C MET A 211 -14.52 14.12 -0.40
N SER A 212 -14.75 15.04 -1.35
CA SER A 212 -14.80 16.47 -1.07
C SER A 212 -15.88 16.83 -0.05
N THR A 213 -17.00 16.08 -0.03
CA THR A 213 -18.04 16.28 1.00
C THR A 213 -17.51 16.08 2.41
N HIS A 214 -16.56 15.16 2.62
CA HIS A 214 -15.97 14.93 3.94
C HIS A 214 -15.22 16.16 4.45
N PHE A 215 -14.44 16.82 3.59
CA PHE A 215 -13.65 17.98 3.99
C PHE A 215 -14.48 19.27 4.08
N ILE A 216 -15.51 19.41 3.24
CA ILE A 216 -16.38 20.59 3.20
C ILE A 216 -17.41 20.59 4.34
N MET A 217 -18.02 19.44 4.66
CA MET A 217 -19.13 19.35 5.64
C MET A 217 -18.68 19.41 7.10
N LYS A 218 -17.51 19.94 7.43
CA LYS A 218 -16.95 20.06 8.80
C LYS A 218 -16.93 18.74 9.59
N LYS A 219 -16.93 17.60 8.90
CA LYS A 219 -16.79 16.26 9.48
C LYS A 219 -15.33 15.84 9.62
N SER A 220 -14.43 16.60 8.98
CA SER A 220 -12.99 16.41 9.01
C SER A 220 -12.35 17.28 10.08
N THR A 221 -11.28 16.76 10.69
CA THR A 221 -10.37 17.56 11.51
C THR A 221 -9.26 18.21 10.66
N LEU A 222 -9.17 17.82 9.38
CA LEU A 222 -8.22 18.40 8.41
C LEU A 222 -8.89 19.54 7.65
N HIS A 223 -8.24 20.71 7.66
CA HIS A 223 -8.67 21.91 6.97
C HIS A 223 -7.55 22.49 6.14
N PHE A 224 -7.89 23.23 5.08
CA PHE A 224 -6.89 23.95 4.30
C PHE A 224 -6.30 25.11 5.09
N ASP A 225 -4.99 25.12 5.28
CA ASP A 225 -4.20 26.20 5.88
C ASP A 225 -3.23 26.76 4.84
N PHE A 226 -3.71 27.73 4.06
CA PHE A 226 -2.91 28.40 3.04
C PHE A 226 -1.82 29.33 3.61
N SER A 227 -1.77 29.54 4.93
CA SER A 227 -0.67 30.31 5.56
C SER A 227 0.70 29.70 5.29
N ILE A 228 0.76 28.41 4.93
CA ILE A 228 1.99 27.72 4.55
C ILE A 228 2.67 28.35 3.33
N LEU A 229 1.91 28.95 2.40
CA LEU A 229 2.46 29.63 1.22
C LEU A 229 3.27 30.90 1.56
N ARG A 230 3.00 31.48 2.74
CA ARG A 230 3.78 32.64 3.24
C ARG A 230 5.13 32.21 3.84
N ASN A 231 5.36 30.92 4.02
CA ASN A 231 6.62 30.36 4.53
C ASN A 231 7.18 29.29 3.60
N PRO A 232 7.84 29.67 2.50
CA PRO A 232 8.35 28.72 1.51
C PRO A 232 9.37 27.75 2.09
N VAL A 233 10.18 28.16 3.07
CA VAL A 233 11.15 27.28 3.72
C VAL A 233 10.44 26.12 4.42
N GLN A 234 9.35 26.40 5.13
CA GLN A 234 8.58 25.35 5.81
C GLN A 234 7.83 24.46 4.81
N PHE A 235 7.32 25.04 3.71
CA PHE A 235 6.68 24.29 2.63
C PHE A 235 7.65 23.26 2.03
N PHE A 236 8.85 23.67 1.60
CA PHE A 236 9.84 22.76 1.03
C PHE A 236 10.37 21.76 2.05
N LYS A 237 10.45 22.11 3.35
CA LYS A 237 10.79 21.18 4.42
C LYS A 237 9.75 20.07 4.57
N PHE A 238 8.45 20.40 4.51
CA PHE A 238 7.39 19.40 4.53
C PHE A 238 7.43 18.54 3.27
N LEU A 239 7.60 19.13 2.10
CA LEU A 239 7.74 18.41 0.84
C LEU A 239 8.89 17.40 0.89
N GLY A 240 10.09 17.84 1.30
CA GLY A 240 11.25 16.96 1.47
C GLY A 240 10.99 15.82 2.47
N LYS A 241 10.29 16.11 3.57
CA LYS A 241 9.92 15.09 4.55
C LYS A 241 8.89 14.09 4.00
N MET A 242 7.88 14.56 3.26
CA MET A 242 6.90 13.69 2.61
C MET A 242 7.56 12.77 1.58
N VAL A 243 8.37 13.35 0.68
CA VAL A 243 9.10 12.58 -0.34
C VAL A 243 10.00 11.54 0.30
N THR A 244 10.80 11.91 1.28
CA THR A 244 11.73 10.95 1.91
C THR A 244 11.03 9.83 2.70
N ILE A 245 9.86 10.05 3.28
CA ILE A 245 9.09 9.00 3.96
C ILE A 245 8.37 8.12 2.93
N GLY A 246 7.71 8.74 1.94
CA GLY A 246 6.94 8.02 0.94
C GLY A 246 7.78 7.31 -0.12
N LEU A 247 9.05 7.72 -0.29
CA LEU A 247 9.96 7.16 -1.30
C LEU A 247 10.12 5.64 -1.18
N SER A 248 10.16 5.12 0.04
CA SER A 248 10.26 3.68 0.28
C SER A 248 9.07 2.91 -0.30
N GLY A 249 7.86 3.39 -0.08
CA GLY A 249 6.66 2.78 -0.66
C GLY A 249 6.58 2.96 -2.17
N ALA A 250 6.91 4.16 -2.67
CA ALA A 250 6.92 4.44 -4.11
C ALA A 250 7.95 3.59 -4.85
N LEU A 251 9.18 3.48 -4.32
CA LEU A 251 10.20 2.58 -4.88
C LEU A 251 9.72 1.14 -4.86
N GLY A 252 9.11 0.68 -3.75
CA GLY A 252 8.55 -0.66 -3.66
C GLY A 252 7.58 -0.97 -4.80
N THR A 253 6.68 -0.03 -5.12
CA THR A 253 5.71 -0.19 -6.22
C THR A 253 6.36 -0.12 -7.61
N MET A 254 7.31 0.78 -7.84
CA MET A 254 8.05 0.85 -9.12
C MET A 254 8.89 -0.39 -9.35
N LEU A 255 9.55 -0.89 -8.32
CA LEU A 255 10.41 -2.07 -8.41
C LEU A 255 9.62 -3.37 -8.68
N ILE A 256 8.31 -3.40 -8.39
CA ILE A 256 7.45 -4.53 -8.82
C ILE A 256 7.45 -4.66 -10.34
N THR A 257 7.31 -3.56 -11.07
CA THR A 257 7.33 -3.57 -12.54
C THR A 257 8.69 -4.01 -13.07
N VAL A 258 9.77 -3.46 -12.52
CA VAL A 258 11.14 -3.83 -12.91
C VAL A 258 11.39 -5.33 -12.66
N LYS A 259 11.02 -5.81 -11.48
CA LYS A 259 11.10 -7.23 -11.10
C LYS A 259 10.35 -8.13 -12.09
N MET A 260 9.12 -7.73 -12.46
CA MET A 260 8.30 -8.49 -13.41
C MET A 260 8.97 -8.60 -14.77
N LEU A 261 9.53 -7.51 -15.29
CA LEU A 261 10.25 -7.52 -16.58
C LEU A 261 11.45 -8.46 -16.56
N PHE A 262 12.27 -8.39 -15.51
CA PHE A 262 13.42 -9.29 -15.36
C PHE A 262 13.02 -10.75 -15.22
N LEU A 263 12.03 -11.05 -14.39
CA LEU A 263 11.54 -12.42 -14.21
C LEU A 263 10.94 -12.97 -15.50
N ASN A 264 10.14 -12.19 -16.23
CA ASN A 264 9.61 -12.61 -17.53
C ASN A 264 10.72 -12.99 -18.50
N THR A 265 11.78 -12.16 -18.59
CA THR A 265 12.93 -12.44 -19.46
C THR A 265 13.67 -13.73 -19.05
N ILE A 266 13.94 -13.90 -17.76
CA ILE A 266 14.62 -15.09 -17.23
C ILE A 266 13.75 -16.35 -17.43
N ILE A 267 12.46 -16.28 -17.09
CA ILE A 267 11.53 -17.41 -17.22
C ILE A 267 11.35 -17.80 -18.69
N GLN A 268 11.20 -16.81 -19.58
CA GLN A 268 11.08 -17.06 -21.00
C GLN A 268 12.34 -17.74 -21.57
N SER A 269 13.54 -17.33 -21.13
CA SER A 269 14.80 -17.89 -21.61
C SER A 269 15.06 -19.32 -21.12
N ILE A 270 14.58 -19.69 -19.93
CA ILE A 270 14.84 -20.99 -19.30
C ILE A 270 13.67 -21.96 -19.47
N GLY A 271 12.45 -21.49 -19.26
CA GLY A 271 11.23 -22.30 -19.20
C GLY A 271 10.31 -22.16 -20.42
N GLY A 272 10.64 -21.25 -21.35
CA GLY A 272 9.84 -20.98 -22.54
C GLY A 272 8.38 -20.62 -22.23
N SER A 273 7.47 -21.00 -23.14
CA SER A 273 6.02 -20.73 -23.00
C SER A 273 5.40 -21.41 -21.77
N ALA A 274 5.79 -22.65 -21.48
CA ALA A 274 5.28 -23.40 -20.33
C ALA A 274 5.65 -22.73 -18.99
N GLY A 275 6.89 -22.21 -18.89
CA GLY A 275 7.33 -21.42 -17.74
C GLY A 275 6.53 -20.14 -17.58
N MET A 276 6.22 -19.45 -18.69
CA MET A 276 5.41 -18.21 -18.67
C MET A 276 3.97 -18.48 -18.26
N VAL A 277 3.35 -19.58 -18.72
CA VAL A 277 2.02 -20.01 -18.27
C VAL A 277 2.01 -20.22 -16.75
N SER A 278 2.96 -20.98 -16.22
CA SER A 278 3.09 -21.21 -14.79
C SER A 278 3.29 -19.91 -13.99
N TYR A 279 4.14 -18.99 -14.51
CA TYR A 279 4.37 -17.70 -13.86
C TYR A 279 3.14 -16.81 -13.83
N SER A 280 2.31 -16.83 -14.86
CA SER A 280 1.08 -16.03 -14.93
C SER A 280 0.10 -16.43 -13.81
N VAL A 281 -0.05 -17.73 -13.56
CA VAL A 281 -0.90 -18.24 -12.46
C VAL A 281 -0.30 -17.90 -11.10
N CYS A 282 1.00 -18.10 -10.93
CA CYS A 282 1.70 -17.72 -9.70
C CYS A 282 1.53 -16.23 -9.37
N SER A 283 1.68 -15.36 -10.37
CA SER A 283 1.50 -13.91 -10.21
C SER A 283 0.06 -13.54 -9.87
N SER A 284 -0.92 -14.19 -10.52
CA SER A 284 -2.34 -13.97 -10.25
C SER A 284 -2.72 -14.43 -8.84
N SER A 285 -2.18 -15.57 -8.37
CA SER A 285 -2.41 -16.04 -7.00
C SER A 285 -1.78 -15.10 -5.95
N GLN A 286 -0.68 -14.42 -6.27
CA GLN A 286 -0.04 -13.43 -5.40
C GLN A 286 -0.93 -12.19 -5.19
N ILE A 287 -1.84 -11.86 -6.12
CA ILE A 287 -2.79 -10.75 -5.97
C ILE A 287 -3.66 -10.96 -4.73
N PHE A 288 -4.17 -12.16 -4.50
CA PHE A 288 -4.98 -12.47 -3.30
C PHE A 288 -4.20 -12.23 -2.01
N MET A 289 -2.92 -12.64 -1.97
CA MET A 289 -2.07 -12.39 -0.80
C MET A 289 -1.80 -10.89 -0.60
N SER A 290 -1.64 -10.13 -1.70
CA SER A 290 -1.39 -8.69 -1.65
C SER A 290 -2.54 -7.89 -1.02
N MET A 291 -3.78 -8.36 -1.12
CA MET A 291 -4.94 -7.73 -0.48
C MET A 291 -4.81 -7.73 1.05
N PHE A 292 -4.41 -8.87 1.62
CA PHE A 292 -4.17 -9.00 3.07
C PHE A 292 -2.94 -8.23 3.51
N ILE A 293 -1.86 -8.28 2.72
CA ILE A 293 -0.63 -7.50 2.98
C ILE A 293 -0.96 -6.01 3.03
N THR A 294 -1.66 -5.50 2.01
CA THR A 294 -2.07 -4.09 1.93
C THR A 294 -3.00 -3.73 3.10
N GLY A 295 -4.01 -4.57 3.36
CA GLY A 295 -4.94 -4.36 4.45
C GLY A 295 -4.26 -4.26 5.82
N ALA A 296 -3.45 -5.24 6.16
CA ALA A 296 -2.81 -5.30 7.47
C ALA A 296 -1.70 -4.24 7.63
N SER A 297 -0.86 -4.08 6.60
CA SER A 297 0.32 -3.23 6.71
C SER A 297 -0.02 -1.74 6.61
N GLN A 298 -0.87 -1.33 5.67
CA GLN A 298 -1.26 0.08 5.54
C GLN A 298 -2.13 0.57 6.71
N THR A 299 -2.92 -0.33 7.32
CA THR A 299 -3.68 -0.02 8.54
C THR A 299 -2.78 0.44 9.70
N MET A 300 -1.56 -0.06 9.78
CA MET A 300 -0.63 0.34 10.84
C MET A 300 -0.23 1.83 10.77
N ILE A 301 -0.14 2.41 9.56
CA ILE A 301 0.42 3.76 9.39
C ILE A 301 -0.30 4.82 10.23
N PRO A 302 -1.63 4.98 10.11
CA PRO A 302 -2.34 5.98 10.92
C PRO A 302 -2.32 5.66 12.42
N ILE A 303 -2.39 4.38 12.80
CA ILE A 303 -2.41 3.96 14.20
C ILE A 303 -1.05 4.20 14.85
N ILE A 304 0.02 3.69 14.23
CA ILE A 304 1.39 3.85 14.73
C ILE A 304 1.79 5.33 14.73
N GLY A 305 1.37 6.09 13.70
CA GLY A 305 1.65 7.52 13.64
C GLY A 305 1.11 8.28 14.83
N VAL A 306 -0.16 8.03 15.22
CA VAL A 306 -0.79 8.65 16.38
C VAL A 306 -0.09 8.19 17.69
N CYS A 307 0.05 6.87 17.90
CA CYS A 307 0.72 6.34 19.10
C CYS A 307 2.14 6.89 19.25
N LEU A 308 2.90 6.99 18.16
CA LEU A 308 4.25 7.55 18.16
C LEU A 308 4.23 9.06 18.50
N GLY A 309 3.23 9.81 18.02
CA GLY A 309 3.03 11.21 18.35
C GLY A 309 2.73 11.42 19.83
N GLU A 310 1.94 10.54 20.43
CA GLU A 310 1.60 10.50 21.86
C GLU A 310 2.71 9.93 22.74
N LYS A 311 3.80 9.41 22.14
CA LYS A 311 4.86 8.63 22.81
C LYS A 311 4.36 7.33 23.46
N ASP A 312 3.22 6.80 22.99
CA ASP A 312 2.67 5.50 23.40
C ASP A 312 3.41 4.37 22.64
N TYR A 313 4.58 4.02 23.12
CA TYR A 313 5.41 2.97 22.49
C TYR A 313 4.80 1.56 22.66
N ASP A 314 4.00 1.34 23.70
CA ASP A 314 3.29 0.07 23.88
C ASP A 314 2.16 -0.09 22.87
N GLY A 315 1.42 0.99 22.59
CA GLY A 315 0.46 1.03 21.49
C GLY A 315 1.09 0.73 20.14
N VAL A 316 2.28 1.28 19.86
CA VAL A 316 3.06 0.96 18.65
C VAL A 316 3.41 -0.52 18.57
N ARG A 317 3.97 -1.10 19.65
CA ARG A 317 4.33 -2.53 19.73
C ARG A 317 3.11 -3.41 19.54
N TYR A 318 1.98 -3.03 20.15
CA TYR A 318 0.75 -3.80 20.06
C TYR A 318 0.17 -3.77 18.65
N ALA A 319 0.13 -2.61 18.00
CA ALA A 319 -0.34 -2.47 16.61
C ALA A 319 0.50 -3.34 15.65
N PHE A 320 1.82 -3.31 15.79
CA PHE A 320 2.73 -4.16 15.02
C PHE A 320 2.45 -5.65 15.26
N ARG A 321 2.39 -6.09 16.54
CA ARG A 321 2.13 -7.50 16.88
C ARG A 321 0.76 -7.97 16.37
N ARG A 322 -0.22 -7.09 16.32
CA ARG A 322 -1.55 -7.42 15.78
C ARG A 322 -1.48 -7.62 14.27
N ALA A 323 -0.83 -6.69 13.55
CA ALA A 323 -0.61 -6.82 12.11
C ALA A 323 0.21 -8.07 11.77
N ALA A 324 1.28 -8.33 12.52
CA ALA A 324 2.13 -9.50 12.35
C ALA A 324 1.33 -10.81 12.51
N ARG A 325 0.46 -10.91 13.53
CA ARG A 325 -0.40 -12.10 13.73
C ARG A 325 -1.39 -12.28 12.58
N VAL A 326 -2.03 -11.21 12.15
CA VAL A 326 -2.97 -11.28 11.01
C VAL A 326 -2.27 -11.77 9.76
N LEU A 327 -1.08 -11.19 9.44
CA LEU A 327 -0.31 -11.59 8.27
C LEU A 327 0.28 -12.99 8.39
N ALA A 328 0.76 -13.39 9.57
CA ALA A 328 1.25 -14.74 9.79
C ALA A 328 0.13 -15.78 9.54
N VAL A 329 -1.04 -15.56 10.14
CA VAL A 329 -2.18 -16.48 9.97
C VAL A 329 -2.65 -16.48 8.52
N SER A 330 -2.91 -15.32 7.90
CA SER A 330 -3.41 -15.27 6.53
C SER A 330 -2.42 -15.83 5.52
N SER A 331 -1.12 -15.54 5.65
CA SER A 331 -0.11 -16.04 4.73
C SER A 331 0.10 -17.55 4.85
N VAL A 332 0.08 -18.09 6.08
CA VAL A 332 0.20 -19.54 6.30
C VAL A 332 -1.06 -20.28 5.79
N VAL A 333 -2.26 -19.74 6.06
CA VAL A 333 -3.51 -20.35 5.58
C VAL A 333 -3.54 -20.38 4.04
N ILE A 334 -3.22 -19.26 3.39
CA ILE A 334 -3.19 -19.19 1.92
C ILE A 334 -2.08 -20.09 1.35
N MET A 335 -0.90 -20.10 1.97
CA MET A 335 0.21 -20.99 1.59
C MET A 335 -0.21 -22.45 1.67
N LEU A 336 -0.79 -22.89 2.79
CA LEU A 336 -1.22 -24.28 2.97
C LEU A 336 -2.32 -24.65 1.98
N PHE A 337 -3.29 -23.78 1.74
CA PHE A 337 -4.34 -24.01 0.76
C PHE A 337 -3.77 -24.25 -0.64
N ILE A 338 -2.84 -23.41 -1.09
CA ILE A 338 -2.18 -23.56 -2.39
C ILE A 338 -1.27 -24.79 -2.43
N CYS A 339 -0.58 -25.13 -1.34
CA CYS A 339 0.28 -26.32 -1.30
C CYS A 339 -0.52 -27.63 -1.34
N ILE A 340 -1.69 -27.67 -0.72
CA ILE A 340 -2.54 -28.87 -0.67
C ILE A 340 -3.30 -29.02 -1.99
N GLU A 341 -4.04 -28.01 -2.41
CA GLU A 341 -4.96 -28.04 -3.54
C GLU A 341 -4.67 -26.93 -4.57
N PRO A 342 -3.55 -26.99 -5.33
CA PRO A 342 -3.23 -25.98 -6.34
C PRO A 342 -4.11 -26.09 -7.60
N GLU A 343 -4.58 -27.30 -7.97
CA GLU A 343 -5.28 -27.53 -9.22
C GLU A 343 -6.59 -26.73 -9.40
N PRO A 344 -7.47 -26.60 -8.38
CA PRO A 344 -8.67 -25.77 -8.52
C PRO A 344 -8.35 -24.32 -8.88
N ILE A 345 -7.25 -23.79 -8.31
CA ILE A 345 -6.81 -22.42 -8.61
C ILE A 345 -6.30 -22.34 -10.05
N ILE A 346 -5.49 -23.31 -10.49
CA ILE A 346 -4.97 -23.37 -11.87
C ILE A 346 -6.13 -23.42 -12.87
N LYS A 347 -7.12 -24.26 -12.63
CA LYS A 347 -8.31 -24.38 -13.46
C LYS A 347 -9.18 -23.11 -13.44
N PHE A 348 -9.27 -22.43 -12.28
CA PHE A 348 -9.97 -21.14 -12.18
C PHE A 348 -9.36 -20.06 -13.09
N PHE A 349 -8.03 -20.09 -13.30
CA PHE A 349 -7.35 -19.22 -14.24
C PHE A 349 -7.38 -19.69 -15.70
N GLY A 350 -8.22 -20.70 -16.03
CA GLY A 350 -8.50 -21.15 -17.38
C GLY A 350 -7.51 -22.15 -17.96
N ILE A 351 -6.58 -22.69 -17.16
CA ILE A 351 -5.64 -23.72 -17.61
C ILE A 351 -6.29 -25.09 -17.46
N THR A 352 -6.56 -25.74 -18.59
CA THR A 352 -7.22 -27.05 -18.66
C THR A 352 -6.32 -28.17 -19.19
N SER A 353 -5.19 -27.81 -19.83
CA SER A 353 -4.22 -28.74 -20.37
C SER A 353 -3.56 -29.55 -19.24
N PRO A 354 -3.60 -30.90 -19.24
CA PRO A 354 -2.96 -31.71 -18.21
C PRO A 354 -1.45 -31.46 -18.06
N THR A 355 -0.77 -31.19 -19.19
CA THR A 355 0.67 -30.90 -19.22
C THR A 355 1.00 -29.56 -18.56
N ASP A 356 0.20 -28.53 -18.82
CA ASP A 356 0.39 -27.21 -18.21
C ASP A 356 0.04 -27.22 -16.71
N ILE A 357 -0.98 -28.00 -16.32
CA ILE A 357 -1.29 -28.22 -14.90
C ILE A 357 -0.11 -28.89 -14.20
N ALA A 358 0.42 -29.98 -14.77
CA ALA A 358 1.56 -30.71 -14.21
C ALA A 358 2.81 -29.83 -14.02
N ASN A 359 3.07 -28.92 -14.96
CA ASN A 359 4.19 -27.96 -14.89
C ASN A 359 3.91 -26.83 -13.88
N THR A 360 2.66 -26.42 -13.72
CA THR A 360 2.27 -25.26 -12.88
C THR A 360 2.15 -25.63 -11.41
N VAL A 361 1.74 -26.85 -11.06
CA VAL A 361 1.59 -27.33 -9.67
C VAL A 361 2.88 -27.14 -8.84
N PRO A 362 4.07 -27.62 -9.28
CA PRO A 362 5.31 -27.37 -8.53
C PRO A 362 5.65 -25.87 -8.40
N ALA A 363 5.47 -25.13 -9.46
CA ALA A 363 5.72 -23.69 -9.47
C ALA A 363 4.86 -22.96 -8.43
N MET A 364 3.56 -23.27 -8.36
CA MET A 364 2.64 -22.67 -7.40
C MET A 364 2.98 -23.06 -5.96
N ARG A 365 3.30 -24.33 -5.70
CA ARG A 365 3.70 -24.78 -4.36
C ARG A 365 4.95 -24.05 -3.86
N ILE A 366 5.98 -23.96 -4.69
CA ILE A 366 7.21 -23.24 -4.34
C ILE A 366 6.94 -21.75 -4.17
N ASN A 367 6.18 -21.14 -5.08
CA ASN A 367 5.82 -19.72 -4.94
C ASN A 367 5.05 -19.44 -3.64
N ALA A 368 4.13 -20.31 -3.25
CA ALA A 368 3.36 -20.16 -2.02
C ALA A 368 4.23 -20.15 -0.75
N LEU A 369 5.34 -20.90 -0.75
CA LEU A 369 6.32 -20.87 0.34
C LEU A 369 6.95 -19.47 0.56
N SER A 370 6.94 -18.61 -0.46
CA SER A 370 7.43 -17.23 -0.34
C SER A 370 6.47 -16.30 0.41
N PHE A 371 5.18 -16.64 0.54
CA PHE A 371 4.14 -15.74 1.05
C PHE A 371 4.34 -15.27 2.50
N PRO A 372 4.71 -16.13 3.45
CA PRO A 372 5.02 -15.67 4.80
C PRO A 372 6.17 -14.65 4.81
N GLY A 373 7.27 -14.94 4.10
CA GLY A 373 8.40 -14.03 3.97
C GLY A 373 8.03 -12.70 3.32
N LEU A 374 7.26 -12.74 2.24
CA LEU A 374 6.72 -11.57 1.54
C LEU A 374 5.89 -10.70 2.49
N SER A 375 4.99 -11.32 3.25
CA SER A 375 4.12 -10.63 4.20
C SER A 375 4.90 -9.90 5.27
N PHE A 376 5.91 -10.55 5.85
CA PHE A 376 6.77 -9.94 6.85
C PHE A 376 7.69 -8.86 6.29
N SER A 377 8.19 -9.01 5.07
CA SER A 377 8.98 -7.98 4.39
C SER A 377 8.19 -6.69 4.21
N PHE A 378 6.94 -6.80 3.74
CA PHE A 378 6.05 -5.64 3.60
C PHE A 378 5.58 -5.08 4.95
N LEU A 379 5.34 -5.94 5.95
CA LEU A 379 5.03 -5.50 7.31
C LEU A 379 6.13 -4.59 7.85
N LEU A 380 7.39 -5.02 7.74
CA LEU A 380 8.54 -4.24 8.19
C LEU A 380 8.73 -2.96 7.39
N LEU A 381 8.54 -3.02 6.06
CA LEU A 381 8.57 -1.84 5.19
C LEU A 381 7.62 -0.75 5.70
N TYR A 382 6.35 -1.09 5.88
CA TYR A 382 5.32 -0.15 6.33
C TYR A 382 5.47 0.26 7.78
N TYR A 383 6.00 -0.63 8.63
CA TYR A 383 6.33 -0.31 10.01
C TYR A 383 7.42 0.78 10.09
N TYR A 384 8.54 0.58 9.39
CA TYR A 384 9.63 1.57 9.38
C TYR A 384 9.24 2.87 8.66
N MET A 385 8.30 2.80 7.72
CA MET A 385 7.71 3.98 7.12
C MET A 385 6.83 4.74 8.13
N ALA A 386 5.99 4.05 8.89
CA ALA A 386 5.14 4.65 9.92
C ALA A 386 5.95 5.26 11.08
N THR A 387 7.04 4.60 11.49
CA THR A 387 7.98 5.10 12.51
C THR A 387 9.01 6.10 11.98
N GLN A 388 8.87 6.49 10.70
CA GLN A 388 9.72 7.47 10.01
C GLN A 388 11.22 7.07 9.94
N LYS A 389 11.54 5.78 10.02
CA LYS A 389 12.89 5.22 9.83
C LYS A 389 13.20 5.04 8.33
N ARG A 390 13.38 6.14 7.63
CA ARG A 390 13.43 6.26 6.17
C ARG A 390 14.48 5.38 5.50
N ALA A 391 15.70 5.38 6.04
CA ALA A 391 16.80 4.62 5.46
C ALA A 391 16.51 3.12 5.44
N ILE A 392 15.96 2.59 6.54
CA ILE A 392 15.64 1.17 6.67
C ILE A 392 14.49 0.79 5.74
N SER A 393 13.41 1.59 5.71
CA SER A 393 12.27 1.30 4.82
C SER A 393 12.67 1.35 3.35
N THR A 394 13.51 2.31 2.94
CA THR A 394 14.02 2.39 1.56
C THR A 394 14.94 1.21 1.23
N ALA A 395 15.83 0.82 2.16
CA ALA A 395 16.68 -0.34 1.98
C ALA A 395 15.86 -1.64 1.78
N ILE A 396 14.81 -1.84 2.59
CA ILE A 396 13.89 -2.98 2.43
C ILE A 396 13.28 -3.02 1.03
N SER A 397 12.79 -1.89 0.53
CA SER A 397 12.19 -1.82 -0.82
C SER A 397 13.18 -2.23 -1.91
N ILE A 398 14.40 -1.73 -1.86
CA ILE A 398 15.43 -2.01 -2.86
C ILE A 398 15.91 -3.47 -2.77
N ILE A 399 16.15 -3.97 -1.56
CA ILE A 399 16.63 -5.34 -1.32
C ILE A 399 15.58 -6.36 -1.79
N ASN A 400 14.33 -6.17 -1.38
CA ASN A 400 13.21 -7.05 -1.76
C ASN A 400 12.91 -6.97 -3.26
N GLY A 401 13.03 -5.78 -3.86
CA GLY A 401 12.67 -5.55 -5.25
C GLY A 401 13.66 -6.17 -6.25
N ILE A 402 14.98 -5.96 -6.04
CA ILE A 402 15.99 -6.26 -7.06
C ILE A 402 17.19 -7.01 -6.51
N VAL A 403 17.75 -6.56 -5.37
CA VAL A 403 19.13 -6.91 -4.96
C VAL A 403 19.32 -8.41 -4.70
N ILE A 404 18.35 -9.06 -4.13
CA ILE A 404 18.43 -10.51 -3.84
C ILE A 404 17.75 -11.31 -4.92
N LEU A 405 16.58 -10.89 -5.40
CA LEU A 405 15.76 -11.67 -6.30
C LEU A 405 16.45 -11.91 -7.66
N ILE A 406 16.94 -10.85 -8.31
CA ILE A 406 17.48 -10.97 -9.66
C ILE A 406 18.74 -11.85 -9.68
N PRO A 407 19.76 -11.61 -8.81
CA PRO A 407 20.92 -12.48 -8.76
C PRO A 407 20.59 -13.94 -8.40
N SER A 408 19.67 -14.15 -7.43
CA SER A 408 19.27 -15.50 -7.06
C SER A 408 18.53 -16.22 -8.19
N ALA A 409 17.67 -15.52 -8.95
CA ALA A 409 16.97 -16.08 -10.09
C ALA A 409 17.95 -16.48 -11.23
N LEU A 410 18.97 -15.65 -11.49
CA LEU A 410 20.00 -15.96 -12.49
C LEU A 410 20.87 -17.14 -12.05
N ILE A 411 21.35 -17.14 -10.80
CA ILE A 411 22.24 -18.18 -10.28
C ILE A 411 21.48 -19.51 -10.19
N LEU A 412 20.36 -19.55 -9.47
CA LEU A 412 19.59 -20.77 -9.28
C LEU A 412 18.97 -21.26 -10.58
N GLY A 413 18.55 -20.33 -11.47
CA GLY A 413 18.07 -20.67 -12.80
C GLY A 413 19.11 -21.36 -13.66
N LYS A 414 20.39 -20.93 -13.56
CA LYS A 414 21.51 -21.57 -14.26
C LYS A 414 21.80 -23.00 -13.76
N PHE A 415 21.72 -23.24 -12.43
CA PHE A 415 22.06 -24.53 -11.84
C PHE A 415 20.90 -25.54 -11.83
N PHE A 416 19.68 -25.06 -11.60
CA PHE A 416 18.49 -25.90 -11.36
C PHE A 416 17.37 -25.66 -12.41
N GLY A 417 17.65 -24.93 -13.49
CA GLY A 417 16.65 -24.62 -14.51
C GLY A 417 15.47 -23.80 -13.97
N ILE A 418 14.29 -24.03 -14.52
CA ILE A 418 13.08 -23.29 -14.15
C ILE A 418 12.69 -23.45 -12.68
N THR A 419 12.92 -24.62 -12.09
CA THR A 419 12.68 -24.88 -10.67
C THR A 419 13.53 -23.99 -9.77
N GLY A 420 14.78 -23.74 -10.18
CA GLY A 420 15.67 -22.78 -9.50
C GLY A 420 15.12 -21.36 -9.50
N VAL A 421 14.48 -20.94 -10.60
CA VAL A 421 13.82 -19.63 -10.67
C VAL A 421 12.67 -19.54 -9.67
N TRP A 422 11.88 -20.62 -9.50
CA TRP A 422 10.83 -20.63 -8.48
C TRP A 422 11.38 -20.51 -7.05
N TYR A 423 12.45 -21.25 -6.73
CA TYR A 423 13.11 -21.15 -5.42
C TYR A 423 13.72 -19.77 -5.16
N SER A 424 14.11 -19.03 -6.20
CA SER A 424 14.64 -17.68 -6.03
C SER A 424 13.63 -16.72 -5.38
N LEU A 425 12.33 -16.94 -5.59
CA LEU A 425 11.26 -16.16 -4.94
C LEU A 425 11.29 -16.36 -3.41
N VAL A 426 11.52 -17.58 -2.96
CA VAL A 426 11.64 -17.89 -1.52
C VAL A 426 12.94 -17.33 -0.95
N VAL A 427 14.06 -17.56 -1.65
CA VAL A 427 15.39 -17.06 -1.25
C VAL A 427 15.40 -15.54 -1.14
N ALA A 428 14.73 -14.84 -2.05
CA ALA A 428 14.63 -13.38 -2.00
C ALA A 428 13.91 -12.89 -0.74
N GLN A 429 12.84 -13.55 -0.31
CA GLN A 429 12.11 -13.14 0.89
C GLN A 429 12.89 -13.45 2.17
N VAL A 430 13.44 -14.65 2.28
CA VAL A 430 14.27 -15.04 3.43
C VAL A 430 15.50 -14.14 3.52
N GLY A 431 16.20 -13.94 2.40
CA GLY A 431 17.37 -13.07 2.32
C GLY A 431 17.05 -11.63 2.71
N THR A 432 15.89 -11.10 2.28
CA THR A 432 15.44 -9.76 2.71
C THR A 432 15.28 -9.68 4.23
N LEU A 433 14.63 -10.65 4.86
CA LEU A 433 14.43 -10.67 6.30
C LEU A 433 15.77 -10.79 7.07
N VAL A 434 16.69 -11.61 6.57
CA VAL A 434 18.04 -11.76 7.14
C VAL A 434 18.81 -10.44 7.07
N VAL A 435 18.81 -9.76 5.91
CA VAL A 435 19.49 -8.47 5.76
C VAL A 435 18.85 -7.40 6.66
N VAL A 436 17.52 -7.36 6.74
CA VAL A 436 16.81 -6.42 7.64
C VAL A 436 17.20 -6.67 9.11
N TYR A 437 17.31 -7.93 9.52
CA TYR A 437 17.79 -8.28 10.86
C TYR A 437 19.20 -7.73 11.16
N PHE A 438 20.12 -7.85 10.19
CA PHE A 438 21.47 -7.29 10.36
C PHE A 438 21.48 -5.75 10.37
N ILE A 439 20.63 -5.10 9.56
CA ILE A 439 20.47 -3.64 9.59
C ILE A 439 19.96 -3.21 10.98
N ASP A 440 18.96 -3.91 11.53
CA ASP A 440 18.43 -3.65 12.86
C ASP A 440 19.53 -3.76 13.95
N LEU A 441 20.32 -4.82 13.90
CA LEU A 441 21.46 -5.00 14.81
C LEU A 441 22.51 -3.87 14.69
N ALA A 442 22.80 -3.45 13.45
CA ALA A 442 23.75 -2.36 13.20
C ALA A 442 23.22 -1.02 13.76
N GLU A 443 21.94 -0.72 13.55
CA GLU A 443 21.32 0.50 14.08
C GLU A 443 21.28 0.50 15.62
N LYS A 444 21.01 -0.65 16.24
CA LYS A 444 21.09 -0.77 17.72
C LYS A 444 22.50 -0.48 18.24
N ARG A 445 23.53 -1.05 17.60
CA ARG A 445 24.92 -0.80 17.99
C ARG A 445 25.31 0.66 17.84
N LYS A 446 24.90 1.30 16.71
CA LYS A 446 25.17 2.73 16.48
C LYS A 446 24.45 3.65 17.45
N SER A 447 23.29 3.24 17.96
CA SER A 447 22.47 4.06 18.85
C SER A 447 23.01 4.21 20.27
N GLY A 448 24.10 3.50 20.63
CA GLY A 448 24.68 3.58 21.97
C GLY A 448 23.72 3.16 23.10
N GLY A 449 22.77 2.25 22.81
CA GLY A 449 21.79 1.78 23.80
C GLY A 449 20.43 2.48 23.76
N LYS A 450 20.27 3.52 22.93
CA LYS A 450 18.99 4.23 22.75
C LYS A 450 17.86 3.30 22.31
N TYR A 451 18.18 2.28 21.50
CA TYR A 451 17.22 1.28 21.01
C TYR A 451 17.50 -0.07 21.68
N LYS A 452 16.70 -0.45 22.66
CA LYS A 452 16.86 -1.74 23.35
C LYS A 452 16.20 -2.91 22.62
N ASN A 453 15.10 -2.64 21.85
CA ASN A 453 14.27 -3.65 21.22
C ASN A 453 14.39 -3.67 19.70
N PHE A 454 13.93 -4.77 19.06
CA PHE A 454 13.81 -4.93 17.62
C PHE A 454 13.00 -3.80 16.95
N TYR A 455 12.10 -3.15 17.67
CA TYR A 455 11.25 -2.09 17.14
C TYR A 455 12.00 -0.76 16.88
N LEU A 456 13.26 -0.62 17.30
CA LEU A 456 14.04 0.62 17.20
C LEU A 456 13.28 1.85 17.76
N LEU A 457 12.52 1.64 18.83
CA LEU A 457 11.83 2.70 19.55
C LEU A 457 12.74 3.22 20.67
N GLU A 458 12.69 4.53 20.90
CA GLU A 458 13.36 5.15 22.02
C GLU A 458 12.65 4.69 23.31
N GLU A 459 13.34 3.93 24.15
CA GLU A 459 12.83 3.71 25.50
C GLU A 459 13.23 4.94 26.34
N THR A 460 12.23 5.71 26.73
CA THR A 460 12.43 6.74 27.72
C THR A 460 12.83 6.06 29.03
N GLU A 461 13.97 6.50 29.60
CA GLU A 461 14.36 6.06 30.94
C GLU A 461 13.22 6.35 31.89
N ASP A 462 12.80 5.32 32.61
CA ASP A 462 11.99 5.26 33.84
C ASP A 462 11.06 6.43 34.25
N ASN A 463 10.52 7.18 33.31
CA ASN A 463 9.33 7.96 33.63
C ASN A 463 8.12 7.04 33.47
N GLU A 464 7.62 6.52 34.58
CA GLU A 464 6.34 5.80 34.59
C GLU A 464 5.26 6.71 34.00
N LEU A 465 4.81 6.43 32.80
CA LEU A 465 3.73 7.17 32.14
C LEU A 465 2.42 6.44 32.41
N LEU A 466 1.52 7.06 33.14
CA LEU A 466 0.19 6.55 33.34
C LEU A 466 -0.71 6.99 32.19
N ALA A 467 -1.02 6.09 31.27
CA ALA A 467 -2.00 6.31 30.21
C ALA A 467 -3.30 5.56 30.53
N LEU A 468 -4.37 6.29 30.80
CA LEU A 468 -5.68 5.74 31.11
C LEU A 468 -6.66 6.03 29.96
N SER A 469 -7.24 4.98 29.37
CA SER A 469 -8.36 5.08 28.43
C SER A 469 -9.59 4.44 29.05
N PHE A 470 -10.69 5.18 29.20
CA PHE A 470 -11.92 4.68 29.79
C PHE A 470 -13.18 5.14 29.07
N LYS A 471 -14.24 4.36 29.20
CA LYS A 471 -15.55 4.74 28.71
C LYS A 471 -16.12 5.80 29.65
N GLY A 472 -16.62 6.93 29.13
CA GLY A 472 -17.11 8.07 29.91
C GLY A 472 -18.39 7.76 30.72
N THR A 473 -18.28 6.87 31.70
CA THR A 473 -19.35 6.58 32.68
C THR A 473 -18.92 7.08 34.05
N LYS A 474 -19.89 7.44 34.93
CA LYS A 474 -19.61 7.91 36.29
C LYS A 474 -18.78 6.90 37.12
N GLU A 475 -19.05 5.59 36.95
CA GLU A 475 -18.32 4.51 37.62
C GLU A 475 -16.86 4.44 37.21
N ASN A 476 -16.60 4.61 35.90
CA ASN A 476 -15.21 4.61 35.37
C ASN A 476 -14.46 5.89 35.80
N ALA A 477 -15.12 7.02 35.90
CA ALA A 477 -14.50 8.26 36.38
C ALA A 477 -14.02 8.14 37.85
N ALA A 478 -14.79 7.53 38.71
CA ALA A 478 -14.40 7.24 40.10
C ALA A 478 -13.20 6.28 40.18
N GLY A 479 -13.19 5.23 39.30
CA GLY A 479 -12.06 4.29 39.20
C GLY A 479 -10.77 4.95 38.71
N VAL A 480 -10.88 5.94 37.82
CA VAL A 480 -9.71 6.70 37.32
C VAL A 480 -9.06 7.53 38.42
N SER A 481 -9.88 8.19 39.27
CA SER A 481 -9.36 8.96 40.41
C SER A 481 -8.55 8.08 41.35
N LEU A 482 -9.06 6.90 41.72
CA LEU A 482 -8.32 5.95 42.56
C LEU A 482 -7.01 5.46 41.93
N TYR A 483 -6.99 5.21 40.61
CA TYR A 483 -5.77 4.85 39.90
C TYR A 483 -4.76 5.98 39.85
N LEU A 484 -5.22 7.22 39.66
CA LEU A 484 -4.37 8.40 39.63
C LEU A 484 -3.74 8.64 41.00
N SER A 485 -4.52 8.60 42.10
CA SER A 485 -4.02 8.74 43.47
C SER A 485 -2.98 7.65 43.80
N SER A 486 -3.25 6.41 43.43
CA SER A 486 -2.32 5.30 43.64
C SER A 486 -1.01 5.47 42.83
N PHE A 487 -1.07 5.99 41.60
CA PHE A 487 0.10 6.28 40.79
C PHE A 487 0.93 7.46 41.35
N LEU A 488 0.27 8.54 41.77
CA LEU A 488 0.91 9.72 42.36
C LEU A 488 1.63 9.33 43.67
N SER A 489 0.95 8.60 44.56
CA SER A 489 1.51 8.10 45.82
C SER A 489 2.71 7.20 45.60
N LYS A 490 2.67 6.30 44.60
CA LYS A 490 3.80 5.41 44.27
C LYS A 490 5.03 6.18 43.76
N ASN A 491 4.81 7.32 43.10
CA ASN A 491 5.90 8.17 42.56
C ASN A 491 6.30 9.31 43.46
N GLY A 492 5.84 9.32 44.75
CA GLY A 492 6.23 10.32 45.74
C GLY A 492 5.68 11.72 45.46
N ILE A 493 4.60 11.83 44.69
CA ILE A 493 3.93 13.10 44.40
C ILE A 493 2.75 13.20 45.40
N GLU A 494 2.87 14.11 46.33
CA GLU A 494 1.77 14.39 47.31
C GLU A 494 0.59 15.02 46.59
N GLU A 495 -0.64 14.60 46.96
CA GLU A 495 -1.90 15.26 46.53
C GLU A 495 -1.90 16.68 47.12
N SER A 496 -1.79 17.72 46.28
CA SER A 496 -1.98 19.10 46.65
C SER A 496 -3.43 19.54 46.44
#